data_7fb6b83506610d321c8fa9ff0bf11ec4
#
_entry.id   7fb6b83506610d321c8fa9ff0bf11ec4
#
_cell.length_a   1.000
_cell.length_b   1.000
_cell.length_c   1.000
_cell.angle_alpha   90.00
_cell.angle_beta   90.00
_cell.angle_gamma   90.00
#
_symmetry.space_group_name_H-M   'P 1'
#
loop_
_entity.id
_entity.type
_entity.pdbx_description
1 polymer ?
#
loop_
_entity_poly.entity_id
_entity_poly.type
_entity_poly.pdbx_seq_one_letter_code
_entity_poly.pdbx_strand_id
1 'polypeptide(L)'
;FNLDIFDLAKETITELGFDIERLIDIEPDAGLGNGGLGRLAAAYLDSLTACDYVATGYCLRYDYGIFKQKIVDGWQMEMPDEWLKQGDVWLNQRSETWTIKFNGYVEERWDENGKLIVEHKGATEVIAVPYDVNISGYKSKAVNVLRLWSATAPVQIDMSLFSRGEYLKAIEARAIAEAISKVLYPADNHPEGKSLRLKQQYFFVSASIQSIIHKHLKQYGTLSNLGEKLAIHINDTHPTLCIPEMMRILLDNHGYSWDDAWKVVTEVMSYTNHTVMQEALETWPEALFSTLLPRIYQIVKEINQRFCNVLWDAFPGDWQRISENAIISDGEIRMANLCLASSHTINGVSALH
;
A
#
# COMPACT_ATOMS: atom_id res chain seq x y z
N PHE A 1 23.39 -0.09 18.47
CA PHE A 1 23.07 1.18 19.12
C PHE A 1 21.73 1.06 19.87
N ASN A 2 20.61 0.80 19.16
CA ASN A 2 19.27 0.82 19.75
C ASN A 2 19.08 -0.18 20.90
N LEU A 3 19.72 -1.34 20.81
CA LEU A 3 19.66 -2.40 21.83
C LEU A 3 20.71 -2.26 22.95
N ASP A 4 21.51 -1.19 22.94
CA ASP A 4 22.59 -0.91 23.90
C ASP A 4 23.64 -2.03 24.01
N ILE A 5 23.93 -2.73 22.90
CA ILE A 5 24.90 -3.83 22.82
C ILE A 5 26.04 -3.55 21.85
N PHE A 6 26.18 -2.29 21.39
CA PHE A 6 27.16 -1.95 20.35
C PHE A 6 28.61 -2.24 20.77
N ASP A 7 28.99 -1.86 21.98
CA ASP A 7 30.36 -2.06 22.49
C ASP A 7 30.68 -3.54 22.63
N LEU A 8 29.75 -4.33 23.16
CA LEU A 8 29.87 -5.78 23.24
C LEU A 8 30.00 -6.42 21.85
N ALA A 9 29.17 -5.98 20.90
CA ALA A 9 29.23 -6.47 19.53
C ALA A 9 30.58 -6.11 18.85
N LYS A 10 31.06 -4.88 19.08
CA LYS A 10 32.35 -4.43 18.58
C LYS A 10 33.52 -5.24 19.12
N GLU A 11 33.53 -5.50 20.42
CA GLU A 11 34.53 -6.33 21.08
C GLU A 11 34.53 -7.76 20.48
N THR A 12 33.36 -8.40 20.47
CA THR A 12 33.20 -9.77 19.95
C THR A 12 33.62 -9.89 18.48
N ILE A 13 33.22 -8.95 17.64
CA ILE A 13 33.56 -8.92 16.21
C ILE A 13 35.05 -8.72 16.00
N THR A 14 35.68 -7.87 16.84
CA THR A 14 37.13 -7.64 16.82
C THR A 14 37.90 -8.90 17.24
N GLU A 15 37.44 -9.62 18.26
CA GLU A 15 38.02 -10.91 18.69
C GLU A 15 37.96 -11.98 17.57
N LEU A 16 36.90 -11.92 16.74
CA LEU A 16 36.78 -12.81 15.56
C LEU A 16 37.62 -12.33 14.37
N GLY A 17 38.37 -11.25 14.50
CA GLY A 17 39.27 -10.76 13.46
C GLY A 17 38.61 -9.89 12.41
N PHE A 18 37.41 -9.35 12.67
CA PHE A 18 36.67 -8.45 11.76
C PHE A 18 36.62 -7.03 12.30
N ASP A 19 36.43 -6.08 11.39
CA ASP A 19 36.17 -4.67 11.69
C ASP A 19 34.66 -4.38 11.57
N ILE A 20 34.03 -3.99 12.68
CA ILE A 20 32.59 -3.72 12.72
C ILE A 20 32.19 -2.56 11.82
N GLU A 21 33.02 -1.51 11.71
CA GLU A 21 32.71 -0.33 10.89
C GLU A 21 32.69 -0.73 9.41
N ARG A 22 33.65 -1.55 8.99
CA ARG A 22 33.70 -2.11 7.64
C ARG A 22 32.53 -3.05 7.35
N LEU A 23 32.07 -3.83 8.35
CA LEU A 23 30.91 -4.70 8.19
C LEU A 23 29.62 -3.89 8.01
N ILE A 24 29.46 -2.79 8.75
CA ILE A 24 28.32 -1.86 8.60
C ILE A 24 28.31 -1.25 7.20
N ASP A 25 29.45 -0.85 6.66
CA ASP A 25 29.57 -0.25 5.32
C ASP A 25 29.27 -1.25 4.17
N ILE A 26 29.38 -2.55 4.41
CA ILE A 26 29.09 -3.57 3.40
C ILE A 26 27.58 -3.93 3.38
N GLU A 27 26.85 -3.70 4.48
CA GLU A 27 25.43 -4.00 4.55
C GLU A 27 24.67 -3.19 3.53
N PRO A 28 23.89 -3.80 2.61
CA PRO A 28 23.16 -3.07 1.61
C PRO A 28 21.96 -2.34 2.23
N ASP A 29 21.69 -1.14 1.76
CA ASP A 29 20.47 -0.42 2.09
C ASP A 29 19.24 -1.14 1.54
N ALA A 30 18.14 -1.11 2.29
CA ALA A 30 16.87 -1.65 1.82
C ALA A 30 16.34 -0.85 0.61
N GLY A 31 16.05 -1.55 -0.49
CA GLY A 31 15.55 -0.98 -1.74
C GLY A 31 14.05 -0.63 -1.70
N LEU A 32 13.59 0.07 -0.64
CA LEU A 32 12.17 0.35 -0.38
C LEU A 32 11.74 1.79 -0.67
N GLY A 33 12.67 2.67 -1.01
CA GLY A 33 12.42 4.09 -1.25
C GLY A 33 13.32 4.66 -2.32
N ASN A 34 13.00 5.89 -2.78
CA ASN A 34 13.72 6.59 -3.82
C ASN A 34 14.37 7.90 -3.33
N GLY A 35 13.73 8.57 -2.37
CA GLY A 35 14.16 9.90 -1.94
C GLY A 35 13.53 10.33 -0.62
N GLY A 36 13.16 11.60 -0.52
CA GLY A 36 12.68 12.24 0.72
C GLY A 36 11.47 11.57 1.35
N LEU A 37 10.47 11.19 0.56
CA LEU A 37 9.26 10.52 1.04
C LEU A 37 9.58 9.21 1.78
N GLY A 38 10.34 8.32 1.14
CA GLY A 38 10.70 7.02 1.71
C GLY A 38 11.59 7.16 2.94
N ARG A 39 12.59 8.08 2.90
CA ARG A 39 13.47 8.33 4.04
C ARG A 39 12.72 8.94 5.23
N LEU A 40 11.78 9.84 4.98
CA LEU A 40 10.96 10.44 6.03
C LEU A 40 10.09 9.39 6.73
N ALA A 41 9.45 8.49 5.96
CA ALA A 41 8.67 7.40 6.52
C ALA A 41 9.51 6.48 7.43
N ALA A 42 10.73 6.13 7.00
CA ALA A 42 11.68 5.36 7.80
C ALA A 42 12.07 6.09 9.10
N ALA A 43 12.36 7.38 9.02
CA ALA A 43 12.71 8.21 10.17
C ALA A 43 11.54 8.35 11.16
N TYR A 44 10.30 8.48 10.67
CA TYR A 44 9.12 8.53 11.53
C TYR A 44 8.87 7.21 12.25
N LEU A 45 9.02 6.06 11.57
CA LEU A 45 8.82 4.77 12.22
C LEU A 45 9.86 4.53 13.33
N ASP A 46 11.12 4.90 13.09
CA ASP A 46 12.18 4.88 14.10
C ASP A 46 11.87 5.81 15.29
N SER A 47 11.47 7.06 15.00
CA SER A 47 11.12 8.05 16.04
C SER A 47 9.88 7.63 16.85
N LEU A 48 8.84 7.12 16.21
CA LEU A 48 7.65 6.60 16.91
C LEU A 48 8.03 5.46 17.86
N THR A 49 8.94 4.58 17.42
CA THR A 49 9.41 3.48 18.25
C THR A 49 10.26 4.00 19.42
N ALA A 50 11.15 4.96 19.19
CA ALA A 50 11.95 5.57 20.25
C ALA A 50 11.12 6.35 21.29
N CYS A 51 9.95 6.85 20.87
CA CYS A 51 8.97 7.52 21.76
C CYS A 51 7.92 6.58 22.36
N ASP A 52 8.09 5.28 22.28
CA ASP A 52 7.19 4.24 22.80
C ASP A 52 5.77 4.23 22.19
N TYR A 53 5.57 4.82 21.00
CA TYR A 53 4.31 4.71 20.28
C TYR A 53 4.18 3.35 19.60
N VAL A 54 2.99 2.75 19.69
CA VAL A 54 2.65 1.54 18.94
C VAL A 54 2.35 1.93 17.49
N ALA A 55 3.21 1.49 16.59
CA ALA A 55 3.07 1.79 15.16
C ALA A 55 3.38 0.56 14.29
N THR A 56 2.80 0.52 13.10
CA THR A 56 3.15 -0.48 12.07
C THR A 56 3.28 0.26 10.75
N GLY A 57 4.45 0.17 10.14
CA GLY A 57 4.67 0.63 8.77
C GLY A 57 4.26 -0.46 7.78
N TYR A 58 3.74 -0.05 6.63
CA TYR A 58 3.37 -0.95 5.54
C TYR A 58 4.01 -0.49 4.23
N CYS A 59 4.53 -1.44 3.45
CA CYS A 59 5.10 -1.18 2.13
C CYS A 59 5.03 -2.46 1.28
N LEU A 60 5.42 -2.36 -0.01
CA LEU A 60 5.72 -3.54 -0.82
C LEU A 60 7.15 -4.03 -0.55
N ARG A 61 7.35 -5.34 -0.58
CA ARG A 61 8.67 -5.95 -0.63
C ARG A 61 9.12 -5.98 -2.08
N TYR A 62 9.74 -4.91 -2.53
CA TYR A 62 10.30 -4.86 -3.88
C TYR A 62 11.49 -5.81 -3.98
N ASP A 63 11.52 -6.64 -5.04
CA ASP A 63 12.69 -7.49 -5.30
C ASP A 63 13.89 -6.65 -5.76
N TYR A 64 13.60 -5.56 -6.47
CA TYR A 64 14.59 -4.59 -6.95
C TYR A 64 14.22 -3.18 -6.48
N GLY A 65 15.20 -2.46 -5.93
CA GLY A 65 15.09 -1.03 -5.69
C GLY A 65 14.92 -0.24 -7.00
N ILE A 66 15.01 1.10 -6.93
CA ILE A 66 14.78 1.93 -8.11
C ILE A 66 15.85 1.69 -9.18
N PHE A 67 17.12 1.76 -8.84
CA PHE A 67 18.30 1.32 -9.59
C PHE A 67 19.57 1.48 -8.76
N LYS A 68 20.61 0.74 -9.11
CA LYS A 68 21.97 0.94 -8.64
C LYS A 68 22.75 1.75 -9.67
N GLN A 69 23.27 2.93 -9.26
CA GLN A 69 24.04 3.78 -10.12
C GLN A 69 25.44 3.19 -10.37
N LYS A 70 25.86 3.18 -11.64
CA LYS A 70 27.24 2.91 -12.05
C LYS A 70 27.71 4.00 -13.02
N ILE A 71 28.92 4.48 -12.84
CA ILE A 71 29.53 5.41 -13.79
C ILE A 71 30.46 4.61 -14.71
N VAL A 72 30.23 4.71 -16.02
CA VAL A 72 31.04 4.07 -17.07
C VAL A 72 31.39 5.15 -18.09
N ASP A 73 32.68 5.36 -18.35
CA ASP A 73 33.18 6.37 -19.29
C ASP A 73 32.60 7.78 -19.06
N GLY A 74 32.35 8.14 -17.78
CA GLY A 74 31.78 9.43 -17.39
C GLY A 74 30.24 9.52 -17.49
N TRP A 75 29.57 8.46 -17.92
CA TRP A 75 28.11 8.41 -18.03
C TRP A 75 27.47 7.55 -16.95
N GLN A 76 26.31 7.99 -16.48
CA GLN A 76 25.50 7.19 -15.55
C GLN A 76 24.90 5.99 -16.28
N MET A 77 25.09 4.82 -15.69
CA MET A 77 24.42 3.58 -16.08
C MET A 77 23.53 3.12 -14.93
N GLU A 78 22.27 2.84 -15.23
CA GLU A 78 21.30 2.28 -14.28
C GLU A 78 21.37 0.76 -14.30
N MET A 79 21.71 0.18 -13.16
CA MET A 79 21.82 -1.28 -12.99
C MET A 79 20.71 -1.76 -12.04
N PRO A 80 20.27 -3.02 -12.16
CA PRO A 80 19.33 -3.58 -11.18
C PRO A 80 19.89 -3.47 -9.76
N ASP A 81 19.07 -2.93 -8.85
CA ASP A 81 19.39 -2.85 -7.42
C ASP A 81 18.92 -4.14 -6.72
N GLU A 82 19.77 -5.16 -6.76
CA GLU A 82 19.53 -6.48 -6.17
C GLU A 82 19.82 -6.48 -4.67
N TRP A 83 19.17 -5.63 -3.89
CA TRP A 83 19.43 -5.46 -2.46
C TRP A 83 19.18 -6.73 -1.61
N LEU A 84 18.37 -7.66 -2.11
CA LEU A 84 18.10 -8.97 -1.48
C LEU A 84 19.07 -10.09 -1.90
N LYS A 85 20.06 -9.79 -2.74
CA LYS A 85 20.98 -10.83 -3.29
C LYS A 85 21.80 -11.56 -2.23
N GLN A 86 22.13 -10.89 -1.14
CA GLN A 86 22.89 -11.47 -0.02
C GLN A 86 22.00 -12.17 1.00
N GLY A 87 20.70 -12.27 0.73
CA GLY A 87 19.71 -12.85 1.60
C GLY A 87 18.80 -11.80 2.25
N ASP A 88 17.85 -12.29 3.00
CA ASP A 88 16.81 -11.49 3.66
C ASP A 88 16.80 -11.70 5.19
N VAL A 89 18.00 -11.72 5.78
CA VAL A 89 18.20 -12.04 7.21
C VAL A 89 17.36 -11.18 8.18
N TRP A 90 16.99 -9.96 7.75
CA TRP A 90 16.15 -9.05 8.52
C TRP A 90 14.65 -9.25 8.31
N LEU A 91 14.25 -10.06 7.31
CA LEU A 91 12.88 -10.28 6.91
C LEU A 91 12.33 -11.58 7.49
N ASN A 92 11.29 -11.47 8.30
CA ASN A 92 10.61 -12.61 8.89
C ASN A 92 9.31 -12.88 8.14
N GLN A 93 9.29 -13.88 7.27
CA GLN A 93 8.07 -14.30 6.58
C GLN A 93 7.02 -14.78 7.59
N ARG A 94 5.77 -14.33 7.41
CA ARG A 94 4.63 -14.78 8.21
C ARG A 94 3.73 -15.69 7.39
N SER A 95 2.95 -16.51 8.08
CA SER A 95 2.06 -17.51 7.46
C SER A 95 0.72 -16.95 7.00
N GLU A 96 0.29 -15.82 7.55
CA GLU A 96 -1.00 -15.19 7.20
C GLU A 96 -0.91 -14.55 5.81
N THR A 97 -1.68 -15.02 4.85
CA THR A 97 -1.71 -14.48 3.48
C THR A 97 -3.07 -13.90 3.15
N TRP A 98 -3.10 -12.97 2.21
CA TRP A 98 -4.33 -12.30 1.78
C TRP A 98 -4.51 -12.40 0.27
N THR A 99 -5.75 -12.63 -0.15
CA THR A 99 -6.11 -12.67 -1.58
C THR A 99 -6.58 -11.29 -2.02
N ILE A 100 -5.97 -10.78 -3.08
CA ILE A 100 -6.35 -9.53 -3.74
C ILE A 100 -6.90 -9.84 -5.13
N LYS A 101 -8.03 -9.21 -5.48
CA LYS A 101 -8.76 -9.46 -6.72
C LYS A 101 -8.66 -8.29 -7.67
N PHE A 102 -8.30 -8.57 -8.93
CA PHE A 102 -8.24 -7.62 -10.02
C PHE A 102 -9.12 -8.04 -11.18
N ASN A 103 -9.54 -7.10 -12.00
CA ASN A 103 -10.39 -7.35 -13.18
C ASN A 103 -11.74 -8.02 -12.83
N GLY A 104 -12.32 -8.72 -13.77
CA GLY A 104 -13.62 -9.36 -13.59
C GLY A 104 -14.77 -8.35 -13.59
N TYR A 105 -15.85 -8.72 -12.93
CA TYR A 105 -17.06 -7.90 -12.83
C TYR A 105 -17.77 -8.13 -11.50
N VAL A 106 -18.67 -7.22 -11.15
CA VAL A 106 -19.44 -7.27 -9.91
C VAL A 106 -20.87 -7.68 -10.24
N GLU A 107 -21.37 -8.69 -9.54
CA GLU A 107 -22.78 -9.04 -9.51
C GLU A 107 -23.40 -8.61 -8.18
N GLU A 108 -24.52 -7.91 -8.26
CA GLU A 108 -25.30 -7.47 -7.10
C GLU A 108 -26.64 -8.19 -7.08
N ARG A 109 -27.00 -8.74 -5.94
CA ARG A 109 -28.30 -9.35 -5.72
C ARG A 109 -28.81 -9.07 -4.32
N TRP A 110 -30.11 -8.97 -4.17
CA TRP A 110 -30.74 -8.85 -2.87
C TRP A 110 -31.12 -10.24 -2.35
N ASP A 111 -30.81 -10.51 -1.09
CA ASP A 111 -31.27 -11.74 -0.44
C ASP A 111 -32.73 -11.61 0.01
N GLU A 112 -33.27 -12.72 0.57
CA GLU A 112 -34.68 -12.82 1.05
C GLU A 112 -34.96 -11.81 2.20
N ASN A 113 -33.93 -11.30 2.87
CA ASN A 113 -34.03 -10.34 3.97
C ASN A 113 -33.85 -8.89 3.51
N GLY A 114 -33.70 -8.65 2.19
CA GLY A 114 -33.45 -7.33 1.63
C GLY A 114 -32.02 -6.83 1.85
N LYS A 115 -31.06 -7.72 2.12
CA LYS A 115 -29.64 -7.39 2.22
C LYS A 115 -28.97 -7.46 0.84
N LEU A 116 -28.24 -6.44 0.48
CA LEU A 116 -27.41 -6.44 -0.73
C LEU A 116 -26.23 -7.42 -0.56
N ILE A 117 -26.14 -8.38 -1.46
CA ILE A 117 -25.01 -9.29 -1.59
C ILE A 117 -24.22 -8.89 -2.83
N VAL A 118 -22.94 -8.67 -2.65
CA VAL A 118 -22.00 -8.25 -3.70
C VAL A 118 -21.03 -9.40 -3.95
N GLU A 119 -20.96 -9.88 -5.18
CA GLU A 119 -20.04 -10.95 -5.59
C GLU A 119 -19.10 -10.43 -6.69
N HIS A 120 -17.79 -10.56 -6.46
CA HIS A 120 -16.77 -10.23 -7.45
C HIS A 120 -16.40 -11.49 -8.24
N LYS A 121 -16.83 -11.59 -9.49
CA LYS A 121 -16.70 -12.76 -10.36
C LYS A 121 -15.68 -12.55 -11.49
N GLY A 122 -15.07 -13.64 -11.95
CA GLY A 122 -14.11 -13.62 -13.05
C GLY A 122 -12.81 -12.84 -12.73
N ALA A 123 -12.53 -12.61 -11.45
CA ALA A 123 -11.36 -11.87 -11.03
C ALA A 123 -10.07 -12.68 -11.21
N THR A 124 -8.98 -11.97 -11.49
CA THR A 124 -7.62 -12.49 -11.37
C THR A 124 -7.19 -12.34 -9.91
N GLU A 125 -6.80 -13.43 -9.28
CA GLU A 125 -6.39 -13.45 -7.88
C GLU A 125 -4.86 -13.40 -7.74
N VAL A 126 -4.40 -12.56 -6.81
CA VAL A 126 -2.99 -12.43 -6.40
C VAL A 126 -2.91 -12.61 -4.90
N ILE A 127 -1.93 -13.37 -4.44
CA ILE A 127 -1.70 -13.62 -3.03
C ILE A 127 -0.64 -12.66 -2.50
N ALA A 128 -0.96 -11.98 -1.40
CA ALA A 128 -0.01 -11.17 -0.64
C ALA A 128 0.61 -11.99 0.49
N VAL A 129 1.93 -12.10 0.44
CA VAL A 129 2.75 -12.80 1.45
C VAL A 129 3.47 -11.76 2.29
N PRO A 130 3.27 -11.72 3.62
CA PRO A 130 3.88 -10.72 4.48
C PRO A 130 5.28 -11.11 4.94
N TYR A 131 6.14 -10.10 4.99
CA TYR A 131 7.47 -10.15 5.59
C TYR A 131 7.60 -9.01 6.59
N ASP A 132 7.95 -9.32 7.83
CA ASP A 132 8.07 -8.35 8.91
C ASP A 132 9.54 -8.02 9.19
N VAL A 133 9.85 -6.73 9.27
CA VAL A 133 11.11 -6.19 9.79
C VAL A 133 10.84 -5.59 11.16
N ASN A 134 11.58 -6.01 12.16
CA ASN A 134 11.48 -5.46 13.50
C ASN A 134 12.27 -4.14 13.61
N ILE A 135 11.63 -3.10 14.11
CA ILE A 135 12.21 -1.78 14.31
C ILE A 135 12.34 -1.55 15.82
N SER A 136 13.55 -1.61 16.34
CA SER A 136 13.84 -1.37 17.76
C SER A 136 14.03 0.13 18.03
N GLY A 137 13.43 0.64 19.10
CA GLY A 137 13.56 2.05 19.49
C GLY A 137 14.90 2.35 20.18
N TYR A 138 15.49 3.51 19.88
CA TYR A 138 16.69 3.98 20.55
C TYR A 138 16.41 4.28 22.02
N LYS A 139 17.13 3.61 22.93
CA LYS A 139 16.94 3.71 24.40
C LYS A 139 15.51 3.40 24.86
N SER A 140 14.76 2.64 24.11
CA SER A 140 13.41 2.19 24.38
C SER A 140 13.35 0.65 24.42
N LYS A 141 12.32 0.09 25.07
CA LYS A 141 12.00 -1.34 25.01
C LYS A 141 10.98 -1.65 23.91
N ALA A 142 10.45 -0.62 23.25
CA ALA A 142 9.47 -0.80 22.20
C ALA A 142 10.11 -1.40 20.93
N VAL A 143 9.35 -2.27 20.30
CA VAL A 143 9.68 -2.83 18.98
C VAL A 143 8.44 -2.71 18.10
N ASN A 144 8.52 -1.90 17.08
CA ASN A 144 7.50 -1.78 16.06
C ASN A 144 7.82 -2.67 14.83
N VAL A 145 6.92 -2.72 13.90
CA VAL A 145 7.04 -3.58 12.71
C VAL A 145 6.90 -2.75 11.45
N LEU A 146 7.79 -2.98 10.50
CA LEU A 146 7.59 -2.64 9.10
C LEU A 146 7.15 -3.92 8.38
N ARG A 147 5.89 -3.97 7.90
CA ARG A 147 5.34 -5.10 7.16
C ARG A 147 5.44 -4.85 5.67
N LEU A 148 6.09 -5.77 4.99
CA LEU A 148 6.34 -5.72 3.55
C LEU A 148 5.55 -6.83 2.84
N TRP A 149 4.87 -6.48 1.74
CA TRP A 149 4.05 -7.40 0.99
C TRP A 149 4.75 -7.86 -0.30
N SER A 150 4.90 -9.17 -0.47
CA SER A 150 5.34 -9.80 -1.72
C SER A 150 4.14 -10.41 -2.44
N ALA A 151 4.06 -10.20 -3.74
CA ALA A 151 3.00 -10.74 -4.58
C ALA A 151 3.37 -12.10 -5.17
N THR A 152 2.42 -13.05 -5.19
CA THR A 152 2.57 -14.32 -5.88
C THR A 152 1.22 -14.83 -6.39
N ALA A 153 1.21 -15.83 -7.26
CA ALA A 153 -0.02 -16.44 -7.74
C ALA A 153 -0.55 -17.51 -6.77
N PRO A 154 -1.89 -17.75 -6.74
CA PRO A 154 -2.46 -18.87 -5.98
C PRO A 154 -1.90 -20.22 -6.40
N VAL A 155 -1.61 -20.38 -7.71
CA VAL A 155 -0.99 -21.58 -8.28
C VAL A 155 0.41 -21.23 -8.76
N GLN A 156 1.41 -21.90 -8.21
CA GLN A 156 2.81 -21.60 -8.49
C GLN A 156 3.26 -22.07 -9.88
N ILE A 157 2.70 -23.18 -10.36
CA ILE A 157 3.01 -23.78 -11.65
C ILE A 157 1.83 -24.63 -12.13
N ASP A 158 1.45 -24.46 -13.40
CA ASP A 158 0.48 -25.35 -14.04
C ASP A 158 1.18 -26.63 -14.51
N MET A 159 1.04 -27.69 -13.73
CA MET A 159 1.65 -29.00 -14.02
C MET A 159 1.13 -29.64 -15.29
N SER A 160 -0.09 -29.34 -15.72
CA SER A 160 -0.66 -29.84 -16.98
C SER A 160 0.04 -29.22 -18.19
N LEU A 161 0.22 -27.91 -18.18
CA LEU A 161 0.99 -27.20 -19.21
C LEU A 161 2.47 -27.62 -19.20
N PHE A 162 3.07 -27.72 -18.01
CA PHE A 162 4.45 -28.15 -17.86
C PHE A 162 4.70 -29.54 -18.47
N SER A 163 3.82 -30.50 -18.20
CA SER A 163 3.93 -31.87 -18.72
C SER A 163 3.76 -31.96 -20.24
N ARG A 164 3.14 -30.96 -20.88
CA ARG A 164 3.00 -30.84 -22.33
C ARG A 164 4.17 -30.11 -23.00
N GLY A 165 5.18 -29.69 -22.22
CA GLY A 165 6.32 -28.94 -22.74
C GLY A 165 6.05 -27.42 -22.93
N GLU A 166 4.92 -26.92 -22.47
CA GLU A 166 4.54 -25.49 -22.53
C GLU A 166 5.08 -24.75 -21.31
N TYR A 167 6.38 -24.81 -21.08
CA TYR A 167 7.04 -24.39 -19.81
C TYR A 167 6.80 -22.90 -19.49
N LEU A 168 6.87 -22.00 -20.46
CA LEU A 168 6.68 -20.57 -20.21
C LEU A 168 5.24 -20.28 -19.81
N LYS A 169 4.26 -20.89 -20.48
CA LYS A 169 2.84 -20.73 -20.12
C LYS A 169 2.54 -21.33 -18.74
N ALA A 170 3.24 -22.40 -18.35
CA ALA A 170 3.05 -23.04 -17.05
C ALA A 170 3.43 -22.13 -15.87
N ILE A 171 4.30 -21.13 -16.06
CA ILE A 171 4.74 -20.18 -15.04
C ILE A 171 4.23 -18.74 -15.28
N GLU A 172 3.53 -18.50 -16.38
CA GLU A 172 3.11 -17.14 -16.80
C GLU A 172 2.25 -16.44 -15.74
N ALA A 173 1.25 -17.12 -15.20
CA ALA A 173 0.37 -16.54 -14.19
C ALA A 173 1.14 -16.10 -12.94
N ARG A 174 2.14 -16.87 -12.54
CA ARG A 174 3.02 -16.55 -11.43
C ARG A 174 3.89 -15.33 -11.75
N ALA A 175 4.50 -15.29 -12.91
CA ALA A 175 5.36 -14.19 -13.34
C ALA A 175 4.59 -12.86 -13.40
N ILE A 176 3.33 -12.88 -13.91
CA ILE A 176 2.45 -11.72 -13.95
C ILE A 176 2.09 -11.24 -12.53
N ALA A 177 1.77 -12.14 -11.61
CA ALA A 177 1.47 -11.79 -10.23
C ALA A 177 2.69 -11.20 -9.52
N GLU A 178 3.84 -11.83 -9.63
CA GLU A 178 5.10 -11.39 -9.01
C GLU A 178 5.58 -10.03 -9.54
N ALA A 179 5.24 -9.67 -10.79
CA ALA A 179 5.58 -8.37 -11.35
C ALA A 179 5.06 -7.19 -10.50
N ILE A 180 3.96 -7.38 -9.75
CA ILE A 180 3.37 -6.35 -8.88
C ILE A 180 4.35 -5.88 -7.80
N SER A 181 5.15 -6.77 -7.21
CA SER A 181 6.14 -6.42 -6.19
C SER A 181 7.60 -6.48 -6.71
N LYS A 182 7.79 -6.45 -8.04
CA LYS A 182 9.12 -6.68 -8.63
C LYS A 182 10.04 -5.47 -8.51
N VAL A 183 9.58 -4.31 -8.95
CA VAL A 183 10.40 -3.11 -9.10
C VAL A 183 9.72 -1.90 -8.49
N LEU A 184 10.51 -1.11 -7.72
CA LEU A 184 10.09 0.19 -7.19
C LEU A 184 9.97 1.21 -8.34
N TYR A 185 8.84 1.89 -8.42
CA TYR A 185 8.53 2.91 -9.43
C TYR A 185 8.77 2.47 -10.89
N PRO A 186 8.03 1.47 -11.40
CA PRO A 186 8.09 1.15 -12.82
C PRO A 186 7.62 2.35 -13.65
N ALA A 187 8.15 2.47 -14.86
CA ALA A 187 7.74 3.52 -15.79
C ALA A 187 6.23 3.45 -16.07
N ASP A 188 5.54 4.59 -16.03
CA ASP A 188 4.09 4.71 -16.20
C ASP A 188 3.67 5.67 -17.35
N ASN A 189 4.59 5.92 -18.26
CA ASN A 189 4.35 6.71 -19.48
C ASN A 189 3.64 5.94 -20.59
N HIS A 190 3.24 4.68 -20.33
CA HIS A 190 2.50 3.80 -21.25
C HIS A 190 1.39 3.04 -20.48
N PRO A 191 0.36 2.51 -21.16
CA PRO A 191 -0.82 1.91 -20.53
C PRO A 191 -0.49 0.74 -19.58
N GLU A 192 0.45 -0.13 -19.96
CA GLU A 192 0.86 -1.28 -19.16
C GLU A 192 1.53 -0.84 -17.84
N GLY A 193 2.37 0.19 -17.92
CA GLY A 193 3.03 0.77 -16.74
C GLY A 193 2.03 1.43 -15.80
N LYS A 194 1.06 2.20 -16.33
CA LYS A 194 -0.05 2.75 -15.53
C LYS A 194 -0.86 1.65 -14.85
N SER A 195 -1.19 0.58 -15.60
CA SER A 195 -1.90 -0.57 -15.05
C SER A 195 -1.11 -1.25 -13.94
N LEU A 196 0.20 -1.44 -14.12
CA LEU A 196 1.07 -2.04 -13.10
C LEU A 196 1.14 -1.17 -11.85
N ARG A 197 1.31 0.14 -11.97
CA ARG A 197 1.33 1.07 -10.82
C ARG A 197 0.02 1.06 -10.05
N LEU A 198 -1.12 1.07 -10.73
CA LEU A 198 -2.43 0.98 -10.07
C LEU A 198 -2.59 -0.38 -9.35
N LYS A 199 -2.10 -1.47 -9.96
CA LYS A 199 -2.05 -2.79 -9.30
C LYS A 199 -1.17 -2.77 -8.05
N GLN A 200 0.01 -2.17 -8.11
CA GLN A 200 0.90 -2.04 -6.95
C GLN A 200 0.21 -1.32 -5.79
N GLN A 201 -0.44 -0.18 -6.07
CA GLN A 201 -1.14 0.59 -5.04
C GLN A 201 -2.30 -0.18 -4.41
N TYR A 202 -3.17 -0.77 -5.23
CA TYR A 202 -4.31 -1.52 -4.70
C TYR A 202 -3.88 -2.80 -3.98
N PHE A 203 -2.93 -3.55 -4.51
CA PHE A 203 -2.34 -4.72 -3.85
C PHE A 203 -1.81 -4.38 -2.48
N PHE A 204 -1.02 -3.32 -2.38
CA PHE A 204 -0.43 -2.82 -1.15
C PHE A 204 -1.49 -2.49 -0.10
N VAL A 205 -2.48 -1.67 -0.46
CA VAL A 205 -3.48 -1.21 0.51
C VAL A 205 -4.48 -2.30 0.88
N SER A 206 -4.89 -3.14 -0.08
CA SER A 206 -5.82 -4.23 0.19
C SER A 206 -5.23 -5.26 1.16
N ALA A 207 -3.99 -5.69 0.95
CA ALA A 207 -3.28 -6.56 1.87
C ALA A 207 -3.15 -5.93 3.28
N SER A 208 -2.81 -4.64 3.32
CA SER A 208 -2.62 -3.91 4.58
C SER A 208 -3.92 -3.75 5.36
N ILE A 209 -5.01 -3.32 4.73
CA ILE A 209 -6.30 -3.14 5.41
C ILE A 209 -6.88 -4.47 5.87
N GLN A 210 -6.80 -5.54 5.05
CA GLN A 210 -7.22 -6.89 5.48
C GLN A 210 -6.45 -7.33 6.73
N SER A 211 -5.13 -7.13 6.75
CA SER A 211 -4.27 -7.45 7.89
C SER A 211 -4.61 -6.63 9.14
N ILE A 212 -4.85 -5.32 8.98
CA ILE A 212 -5.23 -4.42 10.09
C ILE A 212 -6.56 -4.87 10.70
N ILE A 213 -7.59 -5.08 9.88
CA ILE A 213 -8.91 -5.51 10.35
C ILE A 213 -8.83 -6.88 11.03
N HIS A 214 -8.10 -7.84 10.45
CA HIS A 214 -7.90 -9.14 11.07
C HIS A 214 -7.22 -9.04 12.45
N LYS A 215 -6.14 -8.27 12.54
CA LYS A 215 -5.42 -8.04 13.81
C LYS A 215 -6.32 -7.36 14.84
N HIS A 216 -7.11 -6.38 14.42
CA HIS A 216 -8.06 -5.70 15.30
C HIS A 216 -9.13 -6.65 15.85
N LEU A 217 -9.76 -7.44 14.97
CA LEU A 217 -10.73 -8.45 15.41
C LEU A 217 -10.14 -9.49 16.35
N LYS A 218 -8.92 -9.94 16.08
CA LYS A 218 -8.21 -10.89 16.96
C LYS A 218 -7.95 -10.31 18.34
N GLN A 219 -7.70 -9.00 18.43
CA GLN A 219 -7.40 -8.33 19.69
C GLN A 219 -8.65 -7.91 20.46
N TYR A 220 -9.67 -7.38 19.78
CA TYR A 220 -10.84 -6.76 20.41
C TYR A 220 -12.14 -7.53 20.22
N GLY A 221 -12.20 -8.48 19.31
CA GLY A 221 -13.41 -9.27 19.00
C GLY A 221 -14.54 -8.50 18.33
N THR A 222 -14.35 -7.22 18.04
CA THR A 222 -15.36 -6.33 17.45
C THR A 222 -14.72 -5.28 16.55
N LEU A 223 -15.49 -4.74 15.59
CA LEU A 223 -15.10 -3.58 14.78
C LEU A 223 -15.76 -2.27 15.24
N SER A 224 -16.66 -2.32 16.24
CA SER A 224 -17.40 -1.13 16.68
C SER A 224 -16.53 -0.05 17.32
N ASN A 225 -15.32 -0.39 17.76
CA ASN A 225 -14.36 0.52 18.36
C ASN A 225 -13.18 0.88 17.45
N LEU A 226 -13.29 0.65 16.14
CA LEU A 226 -12.22 0.97 15.19
C LEU A 226 -11.81 2.45 15.25
N GLY A 227 -12.78 3.38 15.24
CA GLY A 227 -12.50 4.81 15.30
C GLY A 227 -11.73 5.25 16.55
N GLU A 228 -11.88 4.51 17.67
CA GLU A 228 -11.18 4.82 18.92
C GLU A 228 -9.77 4.20 19.02
N LYS A 229 -9.55 3.06 18.35
CA LYS A 229 -8.35 2.22 18.53
C LYS A 229 -7.41 2.21 17.33
N LEU A 230 -7.81 2.77 16.21
CA LEU A 230 -7.07 2.73 14.97
C LEU A 230 -6.90 4.14 14.39
N ALA A 231 -5.68 4.46 13.98
CA ALA A 231 -5.38 5.62 13.16
C ALA A 231 -4.57 5.15 11.95
N ILE A 232 -5.02 5.52 10.76
CA ILE A 232 -4.33 5.21 9.50
C ILE A 232 -3.87 6.52 8.88
N HIS A 233 -2.57 6.61 8.64
CA HIS A 233 -1.94 7.75 8.02
C HIS A 233 -1.65 7.46 6.54
N ILE A 234 -2.31 8.20 5.66
CA ILE A 234 -2.10 8.17 4.21
C ILE A 234 -0.91 9.08 3.88
N ASN A 235 0.23 8.45 3.52
CA ASN A 235 1.47 9.15 3.24
C ASN A 235 1.58 9.44 1.74
N ASP A 236 1.24 10.66 1.32
CA ASP A 236 0.93 11.06 -0.05
C ASP A 236 -0.30 10.31 -0.61
N THR A 237 -0.56 10.41 -1.92
CA THR A 237 -1.73 9.78 -2.55
C THR A 237 -1.53 8.32 -2.93
N HIS A 238 -0.33 7.77 -2.81
CA HIS A 238 -0.03 6.39 -3.20
C HIS A 238 -0.90 5.34 -2.48
N PRO A 239 -1.21 5.46 -1.16
CA PRO A 239 -2.09 4.52 -0.47
C PRO A 239 -3.56 4.97 -0.38
N THR A 240 -4.02 5.94 -1.15
CA THR A 240 -5.39 6.48 -1.08
C THR A 240 -6.47 5.42 -1.21
N LEU A 241 -6.23 4.36 -1.98
CA LEU A 241 -7.19 3.26 -2.17
C LEU A 241 -7.51 2.50 -0.89
N CYS A 242 -6.81 2.76 0.23
CA CYS A 242 -7.18 2.23 1.55
C CYS A 242 -8.56 2.72 2.00
N ILE A 243 -8.99 3.89 1.55
CA ILE A 243 -10.30 4.47 1.84
C ILE A 243 -11.42 3.58 1.28
N PRO A 244 -11.55 3.42 -0.06
CA PRO A 244 -12.60 2.57 -0.62
C PRO A 244 -12.40 1.08 -0.29
N GLU A 245 -11.18 0.61 -0.05
CA GLU A 245 -10.94 -0.77 0.37
C GLU A 245 -11.47 -1.03 1.79
N MET A 246 -11.28 -0.11 2.74
CA MET A 246 -11.87 -0.22 4.07
C MET A 246 -13.40 -0.19 3.98
N MET A 247 -13.97 0.70 3.17
CA MET A 247 -15.41 0.69 2.88
C MET A 247 -15.86 -0.67 2.36
N ARG A 248 -15.18 -1.24 1.36
CA ARG A 248 -15.50 -2.55 0.80
C ARG A 248 -15.52 -3.64 1.87
N ILE A 249 -14.51 -3.69 2.71
CA ILE A 249 -14.43 -4.72 3.76
C ILE A 249 -15.57 -4.56 4.77
N LEU A 250 -15.86 -3.34 5.21
CA LEU A 250 -16.94 -3.08 6.16
C LEU A 250 -18.32 -3.40 5.57
N LEU A 251 -18.57 -2.99 4.32
CA LEU A 251 -19.84 -3.23 3.62
C LEU A 251 -20.02 -4.70 3.25
N ASP A 252 -19.08 -5.24 2.46
CA ASP A 252 -19.25 -6.52 1.78
C ASP A 252 -18.96 -7.71 2.71
N ASN A 253 -17.95 -7.60 3.60
CA ASN A 253 -17.52 -8.69 4.47
C ASN A 253 -18.20 -8.65 5.86
N HIS A 254 -18.49 -7.44 6.37
CA HIS A 254 -19.00 -7.27 7.73
C HIS A 254 -20.43 -6.74 7.80
N GLY A 255 -21.05 -6.40 6.66
CA GLY A 255 -22.48 -6.05 6.58
C GLY A 255 -22.83 -4.71 7.23
N TYR A 256 -21.88 -3.79 7.32
CA TYR A 256 -22.15 -2.43 7.78
C TYR A 256 -23.09 -1.70 6.81
N SER A 257 -23.90 -0.76 7.34
CA SER A 257 -24.54 0.21 6.48
C SER A 257 -23.52 1.14 5.85
N TRP A 258 -23.89 1.84 4.77
CA TRP A 258 -22.99 2.82 4.15
C TRP A 258 -22.53 3.89 5.14
N ASP A 259 -23.51 4.46 5.87
CA ASP A 259 -23.26 5.58 6.76
C ASP A 259 -22.40 5.18 7.97
N ASP A 260 -22.62 3.98 8.52
CA ASP A 260 -21.77 3.45 9.61
C ASP A 260 -20.36 3.17 9.12
N ALA A 261 -20.19 2.57 7.92
CA ALA A 261 -18.89 2.31 7.33
C ALA A 261 -18.14 3.62 7.03
N TRP A 262 -18.82 4.61 6.44
CA TRP A 262 -18.24 5.92 6.14
C TRP A 262 -17.82 6.67 7.39
N LYS A 263 -18.62 6.63 8.44
CA LYS A 263 -18.27 7.19 9.74
C LYS A 263 -16.95 6.60 10.27
N VAL A 264 -16.82 5.26 10.28
CA VAL A 264 -15.59 4.60 10.71
C VAL A 264 -14.40 5.03 9.84
N VAL A 265 -14.56 5.04 8.52
CA VAL A 265 -13.47 5.43 7.60
C VAL A 265 -13.01 6.86 7.88
N THR A 266 -13.93 7.81 8.01
CA THR A 266 -13.59 9.22 8.28
C THR A 266 -13.01 9.46 9.67
N GLU A 267 -13.33 8.64 10.67
CA GLU A 267 -12.73 8.70 12.00
C GLU A 267 -11.30 8.14 12.04
N VAL A 268 -10.96 7.22 11.13
CA VAL A 268 -9.69 6.49 11.14
C VAL A 268 -8.64 7.12 10.21
N MET A 269 -9.06 7.73 9.09
CA MET A 269 -8.15 8.20 8.03
C MET A 269 -7.62 9.60 8.31
N SER A 270 -6.31 9.77 8.09
CA SER A 270 -5.62 11.06 8.02
C SER A 270 -4.69 11.10 6.80
N TYR A 271 -4.42 12.27 6.28
CA TYR A 271 -3.67 12.45 5.03
C TYR A 271 -2.58 13.50 5.14
N THR A 272 -1.39 13.17 4.66
CA THR A 272 -0.31 14.13 4.45
C THR A 272 0.00 14.24 2.97
N ASN A 273 -0.09 15.47 2.44
CA ASN A 273 0.27 15.78 1.06
C ASN A 273 1.77 16.12 0.97
N HIS A 274 2.46 15.50 0.01
CA HIS A 274 3.87 15.77 -0.32
C HIS A 274 4.04 16.44 -1.69
N THR A 275 2.95 16.62 -2.45
CA THR A 275 2.96 17.09 -3.84
C THR A 275 2.47 18.52 -3.91
N VAL A 276 3.30 19.45 -4.39
CA VAL A 276 2.97 20.89 -4.50
C VAL A 276 2.36 21.23 -5.85
N MET A 277 2.95 20.70 -6.93
CA MET A 277 2.57 21.07 -8.30
C MET A 277 1.29 20.36 -8.71
N GLN A 278 0.30 21.12 -9.17
CA GLN A 278 -1.01 20.58 -9.53
C GLN A 278 -0.94 19.48 -10.58
N GLU A 279 -0.07 19.63 -11.58
CA GLU A 279 0.16 18.63 -12.63
C GLU A 279 0.81 17.33 -12.14
N ALA A 280 1.39 17.34 -10.95
CA ALA A 280 1.99 16.17 -10.32
C ALA A 280 1.02 15.47 -9.34
N LEU A 281 -0.17 16.04 -9.09
CA LEU A 281 -1.21 15.36 -8.31
C LEU A 281 -1.70 14.14 -9.07
N GLU A 282 -1.75 13.00 -8.38
CA GLU A 282 -2.04 11.71 -8.99
C GLU A 282 -3.51 11.60 -9.42
N THR A 283 -3.70 11.23 -10.69
CA THR A 283 -5.01 10.90 -11.26
C THR A 283 -4.95 9.55 -12.00
N TRP A 284 -6.08 8.89 -12.10
CA TRP A 284 -6.23 7.65 -12.84
C TRP A 284 -7.34 7.74 -13.86
N PRO A 285 -7.09 7.35 -15.14
CA PRO A 285 -8.15 7.24 -16.13
C PRO A 285 -9.29 6.34 -15.63
N GLU A 286 -10.51 6.87 -15.64
CA GLU A 286 -11.70 6.17 -15.13
C GLU A 286 -11.91 4.82 -15.81
N ALA A 287 -11.65 4.73 -17.13
CA ALA A 287 -11.77 3.48 -17.89
C ALA A 287 -10.78 2.40 -17.41
N LEU A 288 -9.53 2.78 -17.13
CA LEU A 288 -8.53 1.86 -16.59
C LEU A 288 -8.94 1.39 -15.18
N PHE A 289 -9.32 2.33 -14.34
CA PHE A 289 -9.67 2.08 -12.95
C PHE A 289 -10.89 1.17 -12.82
N SER A 290 -11.97 1.46 -13.57
CA SER A 290 -13.21 0.68 -13.54
C SER A 290 -13.03 -0.75 -14.06
N THR A 291 -12.15 -0.94 -15.06
CA THR A 291 -11.83 -2.27 -15.60
C THR A 291 -10.99 -3.08 -14.63
N LEU A 292 -9.99 -2.45 -14.02
CA LEU A 292 -9.05 -3.14 -13.15
C LEU A 292 -9.63 -3.42 -11.76
N LEU A 293 -10.42 -2.49 -11.22
CA LEU A 293 -10.93 -2.48 -9.85
C LEU A 293 -12.45 -2.22 -9.80
N PRO A 294 -13.28 -3.09 -10.42
CA PRO A 294 -14.70 -2.79 -10.64
C PRO A 294 -15.48 -2.53 -9.36
N ARG A 295 -15.23 -3.28 -8.26
CA ARG A 295 -15.93 -3.04 -6.98
C ARG A 295 -15.45 -1.77 -6.29
N ILE A 296 -14.17 -1.49 -6.31
CA ILE A 296 -13.59 -0.26 -5.75
C ILE A 296 -14.09 0.95 -6.51
N TYR A 297 -14.21 0.86 -7.84
CA TYR A 297 -14.79 1.91 -8.66
C TYR A 297 -16.25 2.23 -8.28
N GLN A 298 -17.10 1.22 -8.05
CA GLN A 298 -18.47 1.45 -7.58
C GLN A 298 -18.49 2.24 -6.26
N ILE A 299 -17.62 1.88 -5.32
CA ILE A 299 -17.51 2.57 -4.02
C ILE A 299 -17.01 4.01 -4.20
N VAL A 300 -15.97 4.24 -5.00
CA VAL A 300 -15.45 5.59 -5.27
C VAL A 300 -16.52 6.45 -5.95
N LYS A 301 -17.29 5.89 -6.88
CA LYS A 301 -18.40 6.57 -7.53
C LYS A 301 -19.49 7.02 -6.54
N GLU A 302 -19.84 6.16 -5.60
CA GLU A 302 -20.82 6.49 -4.56
C GLU A 302 -20.27 7.56 -3.59
N ILE A 303 -18.99 7.46 -3.20
CA ILE A 303 -18.32 8.50 -2.40
C ILE A 303 -18.36 9.83 -3.13
N ASN A 304 -18.00 9.85 -4.42
CA ASN A 304 -18.04 11.06 -5.24
C ASN A 304 -19.44 11.68 -5.31
N GLN A 305 -20.46 10.85 -5.55
CA GLN A 305 -21.85 11.35 -5.63
C GLN A 305 -22.30 12.01 -4.33
N ARG A 306 -22.04 11.36 -3.19
CA ARG A 306 -22.38 11.89 -1.88
C ARG A 306 -21.60 13.15 -1.55
N PHE A 307 -20.31 13.19 -1.87
CA PHE A 307 -19.46 14.35 -1.67
C PHE A 307 -19.92 15.55 -2.53
N CYS A 308 -20.24 15.32 -3.81
CA CYS A 308 -20.78 16.37 -4.68
C CYS A 308 -22.13 16.88 -4.18
N ASN A 309 -22.98 16.06 -3.58
CA ASN A 309 -24.24 16.51 -2.97
C ASN A 309 -23.96 17.44 -1.78
N VAL A 310 -23.00 17.13 -0.91
CA VAL A 310 -22.59 18.00 0.20
C VAL A 310 -22.06 19.34 -0.32
N LEU A 311 -21.25 19.31 -1.39
CA LEU A 311 -20.76 20.55 -2.02
C LEU A 311 -21.91 21.38 -2.63
N TRP A 312 -22.87 20.71 -3.26
CA TRP A 312 -24.05 21.38 -3.81
C TRP A 312 -24.90 22.06 -2.74
N ASP A 313 -25.12 21.39 -1.62
CA ASP A 313 -25.87 21.93 -0.50
C ASP A 313 -25.18 23.15 0.14
N ALA A 314 -23.81 23.10 0.19
CA ALA A 314 -23.02 24.21 0.72
C ALA A 314 -22.86 25.38 -0.27
N PHE A 315 -22.80 25.08 -1.58
CA PHE A 315 -22.56 26.06 -2.65
C PHE A 315 -23.51 25.87 -3.83
N PRO A 316 -24.83 26.13 -3.64
CA PRO A 316 -25.84 25.90 -4.67
C PRO A 316 -25.58 26.75 -5.94
N GLY A 317 -25.50 26.04 -7.10
CA GLY A 317 -25.28 26.70 -8.40
C GLY A 317 -23.84 26.98 -8.76
N ASP A 318 -22.87 26.72 -7.88
CA ASP A 318 -21.43 26.87 -8.15
C ASP A 318 -20.84 25.60 -8.78
N TRP A 319 -21.22 25.35 -10.03
CA TRP A 319 -20.80 24.17 -10.80
C TRP A 319 -19.29 24.09 -10.98
N GLN A 320 -18.61 25.24 -11.09
CA GLN A 320 -17.16 25.28 -11.23
C GLN A 320 -16.49 24.70 -9.97
N ARG A 321 -16.88 25.19 -8.80
CA ARG A 321 -16.37 24.70 -7.52
C ARG A 321 -16.64 23.20 -7.33
N ILE A 322 -17.82 22.73 -7.68
CA ILE A 322 -18.17 21.30 -7.57
C ILE A 322 -17.28 20.49 -8.49
N SER A 323 -17.10 20.89 -9.75
CA SER A 323 -16.25 20.19 -10.72
C SER A 323 -14.78 20.16 -10.30
N GLU A 324 -14.25 21.27 -9.76
CA GLU A 324 -12.87 21.37 -9.29
C GLU A 324 -12.59 20.45 -8.08
N ASN A 325 -13.58 20.26 -7.20
CA ASN A 325 -13.46 19.46 -5.99
C ASN A 325 -13.93 18.00 -6.16
N ALA A 326 -14.68 17.69 -7.21
CA ALA A 326 -15.16 16.33 -7.46
C ALA A 326 -14.00 15.32 -7.54
N ILE A 327 -14.22 14.13 -6.97
CA ILE A 327 -13.27 13.01 -7.01
C ILE A 327 -13.20 12.44 -8.42
N ILE A 328 -14.33 12.33 -9.11
CA ILE A 328 -14.41 11.89 -10.50
C ILE A 328 -14.84 13.09 -11.34
N SER A 329 -14.00 13.52 -12.26
CA SER A 329 -14.28 14.60 -13.22
C SER A 329 -13.43 14.41 -14.47
N ASP A 330 -13.99 14.78 -15.63
CA ASP A 330 -13.30 14.77 -16.91
C ASP A 330 -12.72 13.39 -17.32
N GLY A 331 -13.33 12.30 -16.85
CA GLY A 331 -12.87 10.93 -17.11
C GLY A 331 -11.66 10.50 -16.28
N GLU A 332 -11.32 11.26 -15.25
CA GLU A 332 -10.21 11.00 -14.35
C GLU A 332 -10.70 10.85 -12.89
N ILE A 333 -10.04 10.00 -12.13
CA ILE A 333 -10.22 9.84 -10.69
C ILE A 333 -9.07 10.55 -9.98
N ARG A 334 -9.40 11.58 -9.20
CA ARG A 334 -8.46 12.47 -8.52
C ARG A 334 -8.18 11.97 -7.10
N MET A 335 -7.01 11.44 -6.89
CA MET A 335 -6.68 10.76 -5.63
C MET A 335 -6.58 11.71 -4.44
N ALA A 336 -6.01 12.91 -4.63
CA ALA A 336 -5.96 13.92 -3.58
C ALA A 336 -7.36 14.35 -3.13
N ASN A 337 -8.32 14.54 -4.07
CA ASN A 337 -9.69 14.90 -3.73
C ASN A 337 -10.39 13.80 -2.92
N LEU A 338 -10.11 12.53 -3.21
CA LEU A 338 -10.61 11.41 -2.40
C LEU A 338 -10.05 11.45 -0.98
N CYS A 339 -8.75 11.73 -0.80
CA CYS A 339 -8.16 11.91 0.52
C CYS A 339 -8.78 13.08 1.29
N LEU A 340 -8.97 14.23 0.62
CA LEU A 340 -9.57 15.44 1.22
C LEU A 340 -11.01 15.19 1.69
N ALA A 341 -11.79 14.44 0.90
CA ALA A 341 -13.19 14.14 1.23
C ALA A 341 -13.34 13.16 2.42
N SER A 342 -12.33 12.37 2.73
CA SER A 342 -12.43 11.23 3.67
C SER A 342 -11.56 11.34 4.92
N SER A 343 -10.63 12.29 5.00
CA SER A 343 -9.69 12.38 6.12
C SER A 343 -10.13 13.41 7.15
N HIS A 344 -10.11 13.02 8.44
CA HIS A 344 -10.43 13.94 9.54
C HIS A 344 -9.31 14.96 9.80
N THR A 345 -8.09 14.64 9.41
CA THR A 345 -6.92 15.50 9.57
C THR A 345 -6.08 15.49 8.30
N ILE A 346 -5.74 16.68 7.83
CA ILE A 346 -5.00 16.88 6.59
C ILE A 346 -3.88 17.86 6.86
N ASN A 347 -2.66 17.54 6.39
CA ASN A 347 -1.53 18.45 6.47
C ASN A 347 -0.61 18.35 5.26
N GLY A 348 0.22 19.36 5.08
CA GLY A 348 1.37 19.35 4.17
C GLY A 348 2.68 19.23 4.94
N VAL A 349 3.77 19.02 4.23
CA VAL A 349 5.11 18.83 4.82
C VAL A 349 5.90 20.12 4.98
N SER A 350 5.39 21.23 4.48
CA SER A 350 6.00 22.57 4.58
C SER A 350 4.94 23.67 4.54
N ALA A 351 5.36 24.92 4.86
CA ALA A 351 4.47 26.08 4.74
C ALA A 351 3.97 26.34 3.31
N LEU A 352 4.69 25.87 2.29
CA LEU A 352 4.29 25.98 0.90
C LEU A 352 3.09 25.09 0.55
N HIS A 353 2.97 23.91 1.17
CA HIS A 353 1.82 22.99 1.02
C HIS A 353 0.59 23.56 1.70
#